data_3fda1de2dfc86e66c8adcfe95d8b9a94
#
_entry.id   3fda1de2dfc86e66c8adcfe95d8b9a94
#
_cell.length_a   1.000
_cell.length_b   1.000
_cell.length_c   1.000
_cell.angle_alpha   90.00
_cell.angle_beta   90.00
_cell.angle_gamma   90.00
#
_symmetry.space_group_name_H-M   'P 1'
#
loop_
_entity.id
_entity.type
_entity.pdbx_description
1 polymer ?
#
loop_
_entity_poly.entity_id
_entity_poly.type
_entity_poly.pdbx_seq_one_letter_code
_entity_poly.pdbx_strand_id
1 'polypeptide(L)'
;EVFITHDGEIILCEVASRTAGGKIPKCIEYRTGTDMNRTWFRNQLGLLTEENSVKREMLYGSIQCAPKHGKLTSIPKELPFDWVKLYEVYAKEGDFYQGATSSVFAIASVIVEGESEQDVTKRLNQVDEYI
;
A
#
# COMPACT_ATOMS: atom_id res chain seq x y z
N GLU A 1 1.08 -4.96 -14.90
CA GLU A 1 1.73 -5.97 -14.05
C GLU A 1 2.65 -6.84 -14.89
N VAL A 2 3.81 -7.20 -14.35
CA VAL A 2 4.79 -8.06 -15.04
C VAL A 2 5.33 -9.10 -14.06
N PHE A 3 5.74 -10.24 -14.58
CA PHE A 3 6.59 -11.18 -13.87
C PHE A 3 8.05 -10.95 -14.26
N ILE A 4 8.95 -11.08 -13.29
CA ILE A 4 10.40 -11.11 -13.52
C ILE A 4 10.84 -12.54 -13.23
N THR A 5 11.39 -13.22 -14.25
CA THR A 5 11.89 -14.59 -14.13
C THR A 5 13.23 -14.63 -13.39
N HIS A 6 13.70 -15.82 -13.01
CA HIS A 6 14.99 -15.98 -12.34
C HIS A 6 16.19 -15.55 -13.18
N ASP A 7 16.08 -15.60 -14.50
CA ASP A 7 17.08 -15.15 -15.47
C ASP A 7 16.91 -13.69 -15.92
N GLY A 8 15.96 -12.98 -15.28
CA GLY A 8 15.75 -11.53 -15.47
C GLY A 8 14.87 -11.17 -16.66
N GLU A 9 14.19 -12.12 -17.33
CA GLU A 9 13.21 -11.82 -18.37
C GLU A 9 11.97 -11.16 -17.77
N ILE A 10 11.40 -10.19 -18.49
CA ILE A 10 10.16 -9.51 -18.13
C ILE A 10 9.01 -10.07 -18.94
N ILE A 11 8.07 -10.73 -18.28
CA ILE A 11 6.87 -11.31 -18.89
C ILE A 11 5.66 -10.45 -18.51
N LEU A 12 4.95 -9.95 -19.52
CA LEU A 12 3.70 -9.19 -19.30
C LEU A 12 2.64 -10.11 -18.71
N CYS A 13 2.05 -9.70 -17.59
CA CYS A 13 0.91 -10.35 -16.95
C CYS A 13 -0.40 -9.70 -17.36
N GLU A 14 -0.61 -8.45 -16.98
CA GLU A 14 -1.81 -7.69 -17.35
C GLU A 14 -1.53 -6.20 -17.54
N VAL A 15 -2.40 -5.54 -18.30
CA VAL A 15 -2.45 -4.08 -18.42
C VAL A 15 -3.85 -3.59 -18.06
N ALA A 16 -3.93 -2.60 -17.20
CA ALA A 16 -5.18 -1.94 -16.84
C ALA A 16 -5.16 -0.47 -17.28
N SER A 17 -6.29 0.04 -17.75
CA SER A 17 -6.46 1.47 -18.13
C SER A 17 -6.76 2.37 -16.92
N ARG A 18 -6.36 1.99 -15.76
CA ARG A 18 -6.57 2.71 -14.49
C ARG A 18 -5.32 2.65 -13.60
N THR A 19 -5.30 3.48 -12.58
CA THR A 19 -4.27 3.39 -11.54
C THR A 19 -4.38 2.08 -10.75
N ALA A 20 -3.28 1.64 -10.16
CA ALA A 20 -3.25 0.46 -9.30
C ALA A 20 -4.21 0.59 -8.11
N GLY A 21 -4.64 -0.55 -7.57
CA GLY A 21 -5.48 -0.62 -6.38
C GLY A 21 -4.69 -0.51 -5.06
N GLY A 22 -5.43 -0.59 -3.96
CA GLY A 22 -4.86 -0.56 -2.62
C GLY A 22 -4.12 0.74 -2.29
N LYS A 23 -2.97 0.62 -1.66
CA LYS A 23 -2.12 1.77 -1.29
C LYS A 23 -0.95 2.01 -2.26
N ILE A 24 -0.87 1.27 -3.38
CA ILE A 24 0.19 1.42 -4.38
C ILE A 24 0.30 2.86 -4.90
N PRO A 25 -0.81 3.55 -5.31
CA PRO A 25 -0.72 4.93 -5.76
C PRO A 25 -0.15 5.87 -4.69
N LYS A 26 -0.46 5.61 -3.41
CA LYS A 26 0.04 6.41 -2.29
C LYS A 26 1.52 6.16 -2.00
N CYS A 27 1.99 4.92 -2.14
CA CYS A 27 3.43 4.60 -2.06
C CYS A 27 4.22 5.32 -3.17
N ILE A 28 3.67 5.35 -4.40
CA ILE A 28 4.27 6.07 -5.52
C ILE A 28 4.30 7.58 -5.23
N GLU A 29 3.21 8.15 -4.71
CA GLU A 29 3.14 9.56 -4.32
C GLU A 29 4.20 9.91 -3.26
N TYR A 30 4.36 9.06 -2.22
CA TYR A 30 5.43 9.25 -1.23
C TYR A 30 6.82 9.19 -1.85
N ARG A 31 7.04 8.31 -2.83
CA ARG A 31 8.33 8.13 -3.51
C ARG A 31 8.65 9.24 -4.50
N THR A 32 7.66 9.69 -5.27
CA THR A 32 7.86 10.56 -6.44
C THR A 32 7.27 11.96 -6.27
N GLY A 33 6.39 12.17 -5.29
CA GLY A 33 5.60 13.39 -5.16
C GLY A 33 4.41 13.48 -6.13
N THR A 34 4.22 12.47 -7.00
CA THR A 34 3.17 12.48 -8.02
C THR A 34 1.91 11.77 -7.52
N ASP A 35 0.80 12.48 -7.42
CA ASP A 35 -0.52 11.88 -7.19
C ASP A 35 -1.01 11.20 -8.48
N MET A 36 -0.84 9.88 -8.53
CA MET A 36 -1.20 9.04 -9.68
C MET A 36 -2.68 9.14 -10.07
N ASN A 37 -3.58 9.19 -9.08
CA ASN A 37 -5.02 9.26 -9.33
C ASN A 37 -5.40 10.59 -9.95
N ARG A 38 -4.88 11.69 -9.40
CA ARG A 38 -5.09 13.05 -9.92
C ARG A 38 -4.50 13.19 -11.33
N THR A 39 -3.28 12.69 -11.55
CA THR A 39 -2.61 12.74 -12.84
C THR A 39 -3.39 11.96 -13.89
N TRP A 40 -3.81 10.72 -13.57
CA TRP A 40 -4.63 9.90 -14.45
C TRP A 40 -5.94 10.60 -14.82
N PHE A 41 -6.67 11.13 -13.84
CA PHE A 41 -7.94 11.83 -14.06
C PHE A 41 -7.77 13.06 -14.94
N ARG A 42 -6.75 13.88 -14.69
CA ARG A 42 -6.44 15.05 -15.51
C ARG A 42 -6.12 14.66 -16.96
N ASN A 43 -5.34 13.60 -17.15
CA ASN A 43 -5.03 13.09 -18.49
C ASN A 43 -6.28 12.63 -19.25
N GLN A 44 -7.25 11.99 -18.57
CA GLN A 44 -8.53 11.62 -19.19
C GLN A 44 -9.33 12.85 -19.67
N LEU A 45 -9.15 14.00 -19.03
CA LEU A 45 -9.76 15.27 -19.42
C LEU A 45 -8.95 16.04 -20.47
N GLY A 46 -7.85 15.49 -20.98
CA GLY A 46 -6.94 16.17 -21.91
C GLY A 46 -6.16 17.32 -21.30
N LEU A 47 -6.10 17.41 -19.97
CA LEU A 47 -5.35 18.44 -19.25
C LEU A 47 -3.90 17.95 -19.07
N LEU A 48 -2.95 18.70 -19.65
CA LEU A 48 -1.52 18.41 -19.44
C LEU A 48 -1.18 18.52 -17.95
N THR A 49 -0.40 17.56 -17.46
CA THR A 49 0.17 17.59 -16.12
C THR A 49 1.67 17.84 -16.23
N GLU A 50 2.15 18.91 -15.58
CA GLU A 50 3.58 19.05 -15.38
C GLU A 50 4.02 18.00 -14.35
N GLU A 51 4.86 17.08 -14.76
CA GLU A 51 5.44 16.08 -13.86
C GLU A 51 6.62 16.72 -13.11
N ASN A 52 6.33 17.30 -11.97
CA ASN A 52 7.36 17.65 -10.99
C ASN A 52 7.64 16.41 -10.12
N SER A 53 8.24 15.39 -10.69
CA SER A 53 8.61 14.20 -9.92
C SER A 53 9.89 14.48 -9.13
N VAL A 54 9.76 14.45 -7.80
CA VAL A 54 10.91 14.46 -6.89
C VAL A 54 11.22 13.02 -6.50
N LYS A 55 12.32 12.49 -7.02
CA LYS A 55 12.75 11.14 -6.63
C LYS A 55 13.34 11.21 -5.20
N ARG A 56 12.64 10.65 -4.24
CA ARG A 56 13.14 10.49 -2.87
C ARG A 56 13.98 9.21 -2.76
N GLU A 57 14.94 9.18 -1.85
CA GLU A 57 15.82 8.01 -1.66
C GLU A 57 15.10 6.85 -0.99
N MET A 58 14.19 7.16 -0.04
CA MET A 58 13.43 6.16 0.70
C MET A 58 12.52 5.32 -0.19
N LEU A 59 12.42 4.04 0.10
CA LEU A 59 11.44 3.12 -0.48
C LEU A 59 10.18 3.08 0.40
N TYR A 60 9.06 2.75 -0.22
CA TYR A 60 7.76 2.67 0.46
C TYR A 60 7.09 1.34 0.13
N GLY A 61 6.55 0.71 1.15
CA GLY A 61 5.74 -0.49 1.01
C GLY A 61 4.45 -0.39 1.79
N SER A 62 3.47 -1.19 1.42
CA SER A 62 2.18 -1.20 2.11
C SER A 62 1.71 -2.61 2.43
N ILE A 63 1.00 -2.73 3.54
CA ILE A 63 0.27 -3.94 3.92
C ILE A 63 -1.19 -3.61 4.16
N GLN A 64 -2.06 -4.51 3.74
CA GLN A 64 -3.47 -4.53 4.09
C GLN A 64 -3.69 -5.67 5.09
N CYS A 65 -3.93 -5.30 6.36
CA CYS A 65 -4.09 -6.25 7.45
C CYS A 65 -5.45 -6.94 7.30
N ALA A 66 -5.43 -8.20 6.88
CA ALA A 66 -6.63 -8.97 6.68
C ALA A 66 -7.26 -9.41 8.02
N PRO A 67 -8.59 -9.41 8.17
CA PRO A 67 -9.22 -9.93 9.38
C PRO A 67 -9.01 -11.44 9.48
N LYS A 68 -8.72 -11.91 10.70
CA LYS A 68 -8.81 -13.32 11.07
C LYS A 68 -10.27 -13.66 11.42
N HIS A 69 -10.62 -14.95 11.42
CA HIS A 69 -11.94 -15.36 11.87
C HIS A 69 -12.08 -15.10 13.38
N GLY A 70 -13.13 -14.40 13.77
CA GLY A 70 -13.42 -14.10 15.18
C GLY A 70 -13.93 -12.69 15.42
N LYS A 71 -14.11 -12.39 16.71
CA LYS A 71 -14.52 -11.05 17.16
C LYS A 71 -13.28 -10.19 17.39
N LEU A 72 -13.24 -9.01 16.78
CA LEU A 72 -12.19 -8.03 17.03
C LEU A 72 -12.35 -7.46 18.45
N THR A 73 -11.42 -7.75 19.34
CA THR A 73 -11.45 -7.30 20.73
C THR A 73 -10.84 -5.92 20.90
N SER A 74 -9.76 -5.65 20.17
CA SER A 74 -9.10 -4.34 20.15
C SER A 74 -8.29 -4.17 18.88
N ILE A 75 -8.05 -2.91 18.50
CA ILE A 75 -7.12 -2.55 17.43
C ILE A 75 -6.37 -1.27 17.87
N PRO A 76 -5.05 -1.19 17.70
CA PRO A 76 -4.30 -0.01 18.04
C PRO A 76 -4.85 1.23 17.34
N LYS A 77 -4.95 2.36 18.03
CA LYS A 77 -5.32 3.64 17.42
C LYS A 77 -4.13 4.29 16.72
N GLU A 78 -2.92 4.00 17.16
CA GLU A 78 -1.66 4.51 16.65
C GLU A 78 -0.62 3.38 16.68
N LEU A 79 0.34 3.42 15.78
CA LEU A 79 1.47 2.50 15.77
C LEU A 79 2.70 3.21 16.36
N PRO A 80 3.49 2.55 17.23
CA PRO A 80 4.61 3.17 17.93
C PRO A 80 5.91 3.19 17.09
N PHE A 81 5.78 3.35 15.77
CA PHE A 81 6.89 3.30 14.84
C PHE A 81 6.98 4.60 14.04
N ASP A 82 8.09 5.30 14.11
CA ASP A 82 8.36 6.59 13.45
C ASP A 82 8.48 6.48 11.91
N TRP A 83 8.79 5.29 11.43
CA TRP A 83 8.87 4.96 10.00
C TRP A 83 7.51 4.60 9.36
N VAL A 84 6.41 4.62 10.11
CA VAL A 84 5.05 4.50 9.58
C VAL A 84 4.61 5.83 8.99
N LYS A 85 4.21 5.83 7.71
CA LYS A 85 3.77 7.03 6.98
C LYS A 85 2.27 7.17 6.90
N LEU A 86 1.57 6.05 6.94
CA LEU A 86 0.12 6.01 6.93
C LEU A 86 -0.35 4.83 7.77
N TYR A 87 -1.32 5.08 8.62
CA TYR A 87 -2.08 4.04 9.31
C TYR A 87 -3.56 4.41 9.28
N GLU A 88 -4.36 3.59 8.61
CA GLU A 88 -5.80 3.76 8.51
C GLU A 88 -6.49 2.51 9.04
N VAL A 89 -7.40 2.70 9.99
CA VAL A 89 -8.23 1.65 10.58
C VAL A 89 -9.62 1.71 9.97
N TYR A 90 -10.12 0.59 9.49
CA TYR A 90 -11.46 0.45 8.89
C TYR A 90 -12.41 -0.33 9.78
N ALA A 91 -11.87 -1.16 10.66
CA ALA A 91 -12.62 -2.01 11.56
C ALA A 91 -13.07 -1.26 12.82
N LYS A 92 -14.09 -1.81 13.46
CA LYS A 92 -14.55 -1.36 14.78
C LYS A 92 -14.38 -2.48 15.80
N GLU A 93 -13.97 -2.12 17.00
CA GLU A 93 -13.95 -3.05 18.13
C GLU A 93 -15.35 -3.62 18.36
N GLY A 94 -15.42 -4.92 18.54
CA GLY A 94 -16.67 -5.66 18.71
C GLY A 94 -17.22 -6.29 17.44
N ASP A 95 -16.74 -5.90 16.25
CA ASP A 95 -17.13 -6.51 14.97
C ASP A 95 -16.67 -7.97 14.90
N PHE A 96 -17.51 -8.81 14.28
CA PHE A 96 -17.20 -10.21 14.03
C PHE A 96 -16.86 -10.44 12.57
N TYR A 97 -15.71 -11.06 12.31
CA TYR A 97 -15.19 -11.35 10.98
C TYR A 97 -15.20 -12.85 10.70
N GLN A 98 -15.54 -13.23 9.47
CA GLN A 98 -15.49 -14.61 8.96
C GLN A 98 -14.12 -14.95 8.34
N GLY A 99 -13.14 -14.06 8.46
CA GLY A 99 -11.90 -14.05 7.71
C GLY A 99 -11.98 -13.15 6.47
N ALA A 100 -10.87 -13.03 5.74
CA ALA A 100 -10.84 -12.23 4.52
C ALA A 100 -11.57 -12.95 3.37
N THR A 101 -12.50 -12.26 2.72
CA THR A 101 -13.26 -12.75 1.56
C THR A 101 -12.66 -12.30 0.22
N SER A 102 -11.71 -11.39 0.25
CA SER A 102 -10.96 -10.91 -0.92
C SER A 102 -9.62 -10.31 -0.48
N SER A 103 -8.70 -10.14 -1.43
CA SER A 103 -7.38 -9.54 -1.18
C SER A 103 -7.41 -8.06 -0.76
N VAL A 104 -8.54 -7.39 -0.95
CA VAL A 104 -8.74 -5.97 -0.57
C VAL A 104 -9.57 -5.81 0.70
N PHE A 105 -10.06 -6.91 1.29
CA PHE A 105 -10.82 -6.86 2.53
C PHE A 105 -9.86 -6.79 3.72
N ALA A 106 -9.72 -5.60 4.28
CA ALA A 106 -8.77 -5.30 5.34
C ALA A 106 -9.42 -4.62 6.54
N ILE A 107 -8.91 -4.88 7.73
CA ILE A 107 -9.27 -4.17 8.98
C ILE A 107 -8.44 -2.90 9.17
N ALA A 108 -7.25 -2.88 8.58
CA ALA A 108 -6.38 -1.71 8.55
C ALA A 108 -5.47 -1.72 7.31
N SER A 109 -4.96 -0.55 6.94
CA SER A 109 -3.90 -0.41 5.94
C SER A 109 -2.75 0.41 6.52
N VAL A 110 -1.53 -0.01 6.23
CA VAL A 110 -0.32 0.66 6.68
C VAL A 110 0.61 0.90 5.50
N ILE A 111 1.26 2.06 5.49
CA ILE A 111 2.40 2.35 4.61
C ILE A 111 3.61 2.60 5.49
N VAL A 112 4.70 1.95 5.16
CA VAL A 112 6.00 2.11 5.81
C VAL A 112 7.02 2.67 4.83
N GLU A 113 8.00 3.39 5.32
CA GLU A 113 9.20 3.74 4.57
C GLU A 113 10.38 2.86 4.99
N GLY A 114 11.40 2.77 4.16
CA GLY A 114 12.64 2.05 4.45
C GLY A 114 13.76 2.43 3.49
N GLU A 115 15.00 2.15 3.87
CA GLU A 115 16.19 2.44 3.08
C GLU A 115 16.45 1.39 1.98
N SER A 116 15.92 0.19 2.15
CA SER A 116 16.04 -0.94 1.23
C SER A 116 14.77 -1.77 1.19
N GLU A 117 14.62 -2.64 0.18
CA GLU A 117 13.52 -3.61 0.09
C GLU A 117 13.48 -4.54 1.30
N GLN A 118 14.65 -4.95 1.80
CA GLN A 118 14.77 -5.80 2.99
C GLN A 118 14.29 -5.07 4.24
N ASP A 119 14.63 -3.78 4.39
CA ASP A 119 14.19 -2.95 5.51
C ASP A 119 12.68 -2.74 5.46
N VAL A 120 12.12 -2.39 4.29
CA VAL A 120 10.67 -2.28 4.08
C VAL A 120 9.96 -3.59 4.43
N THR A 121 10.44 -4.73 3.94
CA THR A 121 9.85 -6.04 4.22
C THR A 121 9.88 -6.35 5.72
N LYS A 122 10.99 -6.09 6.40
CA LYS A 122 11.12 -6.27 7.85
C LYS A 122 10.10 -5.41 8.61
N ARG A 123 9.96 -4.13 8.24
CA ARG A 123 9.01 -3.20 8.87
C ARG A 123 7.56 -3.60 8.65
N LEU A 124 7.21 -4.09 7.45
CA LEU A 124 5.88 -4.63 7.17
C LEU A 124 5.56 -5.84 8.04
N ASN A 125 6.51 -6.77 8.20
CA ASN A 125 6.33 -7.92 9.08
C ASN A 125 6.17 -7.50 10.55
N GLN A 126 6.91 -6.52 11.03
CA GLN A 126 6.77 -5.98 12.39
C GLN A 126 5.38 -5.37 12.62
N VAL A 127 4.82 -4.70 11.61
CA VAL A 127 3.45 -4.17 11.68
C VAL A 127 2.42 -5.28 11.73
N ASP A 128 2.56 -6.31 10.88
CA ASP A 128 1.64 -7.46 10.82
C ASP A 128 1.61 -8.26 12.13
N GLU A 129 2.76 -8.37 12.79
CA GLU A 129 2.88 -9.00 14.11
C GLU A 129 2.30 -8.14 15.24
N TYR A 130 2.31 -6.81 15.08
CA TYR A 130 1.85 -5.88 16.09
C TYR A 130 0.32 -5.71 16.11
N ILE A 131 -0.34 -5.77 14.95
CA ILE A 131 -1.79 -5.63 14.78
C ILE A 131 -2.49 -6.98 14.95
#